data_cc901e997ab24831c01d1e6fa77859d3
#
_entry.id   cc901e997ab24831c01d1e6fa77859d3
#
_cell.length_a   1.000
_cell.length_b   1.000
_cell.length_c   1.000
_cell.angle_alpha   90.00
_cell.angle_beta   90.00
_cell.angle_gamma   90.00
#
_symmetry.space_group_name_H-M   'P 1'
#
loop_
_entity.id
_entity.type
_entity.pdbx_description
1 polymer ?
#
loop_
_entity_poly.entity_id
_entity_poly.type
_entity_poly.pdbx_seq_one_letter_code
_entity_poly.pdbx_strand_id
1 'polypeptide(L)'
;PQGETSVIDQPVNTKFIGGQAIYKGPDPSFGDLGWVQLELYDAEPDPEMGTILGNFLKIKMFIPIQTEKFTSMPSGTWKLNASADENTAEPGYDSGEDLPTGSYVVQTSSDGSTMKLGMLNQGTITVTEDQHVVIDAYTTEGISVKGNLNKPLEILDLGGGEVDDSQY
;
A
#
# COMPACT_ATOMS: atom_id res chain seq x y z
N PRO A 1 16.31 17.03 -14.91
CA PRO A 1 16.86 16.54 -13.66
C PRO A 1 16.58 15.08 -13.47
N GLN A 2 17.50 14.49 -12.83
CA GLN A 2 17.43 13.09 -12.53
C GLN A 2 16.30 12.81 -11.54
N GLY A 3 15.56 11.73 -11.76
CA GLY A 3 14.51 11.37 -10.84
C GLY A 3 13.26 12.23 -10.92
N GLU A 4 13.07 12.90 -12.03
CA GLU A 4 11.87 13.69 -12.20
C GLU A 4 10.63 12.81 -12.05
N THR A 5 9.70 13.25 -11.20
CA THR A 5 8.46 12.54 -10.93
C THR A 5 7.33 13.13 -11.74
N SER A 6 6.56 12.28 -12.40
CA SER A 6 5.37 12.66 -13.13
C SER A 6 4.18 11.85 -12.65
N VAL A 7 3.01 12.18 -13.14
CA VAL A 7 1.77 11.53 -12.77
C VAL A 7 1.54 10.32 -13.67
N ILE A 8 1.07 9.22 -13.09
CA ILE A 8 0.67 8.03 -13.86
C ILE A 8 -0.47 8.45 -14.80
N ASP A 9 -0.29 8.17 -16.08
CA ASP A 9 -1.23 8.56 -17.13
C ASP A 9 -1.73 7.37 -17.97
N GLN A 10 -1.27 6.16 -17.67
CA GLN A 10 -1.71 4.94 -18.36
C GLN A 10 -2.22 3.94 -17.33
N PRO A 11 -3.24 3.16 -17.67
CA PRO A 11 -3.74 2.12 -16.76
C PRO A 11 -2.62 1.18 -16.32
N VAL A 12 -2.68 0.80 -15.05
CA VAL A 12 -1.79 -0.22 -14.49
C VAL A 12 -2.60 -1.50 -14.34
N ASN A 13 -2.10 -2.60 -14.89
CA ASN A 13 -2.72 -3.91 -14.74
C ASN A 13 -1.58 -4.92 -14.63
N THR A 14 -1.34 -5.40 -13.42
CA THR A 14 -0.13 -6.17 -13.16
C THR A 14 -0.40 -7.34 -12.22
N LYS A 15 0.50 -8.33 -12.27
CA LYS A 15 0.53 -9.43 -11.30
C LYS A 15 1.68 -9.16 -10.34
N PHE A 16 1.34 -9.04 -9.07
CA PHE A 16 2.36 -8.81 -8.05
C PHE A 16 3.11 -10.11 -7.78
N ILE A 17 4.40 -9.99 -7.55
CA ILE A 17 5.25 -11.15 -7.22
C ILE A 17 5.45 -11.30 -5.73
N GLY A 18 5.10 -10.29 -4.95
CA GLY A 18 5.19 -10.35 -3.50
C GLY A 18 4.46 -9.22 -2.85
N GLY A 19 4.27 -9.34 -1.55
CA GLY A 19 3.65 -8.30 -0.75
C GLY A 19 3.73 -8.62 0.72
N GLN A 20 3.53 -7.58 1.53
CA GLN A 20 3.55 -7.74 2.97
C GLN A 20 2.49 -6.86 3.61
N ALA A 21 1.96 -7.34 4.73
CA ALA A 21 1.02 -6.60 5.56
C ALA A 21 1.72 -6.29 6.87
N ILE A 22 1.92 -5.02 7.15
CA ILE A 22 2.64 -4.55 8.33
C ILE A 22 1.64 -3.90 9.27
N TYR A 23 1.36 -4.55 10.41
CA TYR A 23 0.49 -3.95 11.40
C TYR A 23 1.26 -2.89 12.17
N LYS A 24 0.74 -1.66 12.18
CA LYS A 24 1.41 -0.50 12.77
C LYS A 24 0.86 -0.10 14.15
N GLY A 25 -0.17 -0.79 14.63
CA GLY A 25 -0.81 -0.42 15.88
C GLY A 25 -1.89 0.61 15.71
N PRO A 26 -2.29 1.29 16.80
CA PRO A 26 -3.30 2.33 16.72
C PRO A 26 -2.89 3.46 15.79
N ASP A 27 -3.86 3.96 15.02
CA ASP A 27 -3.61 5.08 14.12
C ASP A 27 -3.44 6.37 14.94
N PRO A 28 -2.44 7.20 14.65
CA PRO A 28 -2.21 8.43 15.41
C PRO A 28 -3.37 9.42 15.38
N SER A 29 -4.13 9.44 14.28
CA SER A 29 -5.26 10.37 14.10
C SER A 29 -6.59 9.79 14.53
N PHE A 30 -6.73 8.45 14.46
CA PHE A 30 -7.97 7.74 14.75
C PHE A 30 -7.66 6.61 15.73
N GLY A 31 -7.33 6.97 16.97
CA GLY A 31 -6.75 6.08 17.97
C GLY A 31 -7.60 4.89 18.39
N ASP A 32 -8.87 4.83 17.99
CA ASP A 32 -9.73 3.66 18.18
C ASP A 32 -9.65 2.65 17.02
N LEU A 33 -8.85 2.95 16.00
CA LEU A 33 -8.60 2.06 14.87
C LEU A 33 -7.13 1.67 14.85
N GLY A 34 -6.88 0.40 14.51
CA GLY A 34 -5.55 -0.04 14.11
C GLY A 34 -5.36 0.17 12.62
N TRP A 35 -4.14 0.08 12.14
CA TRP A 35 -3.91 0.16 10.72
C TRP A 35 -2.78 -0.73 10.26
N VAL A 36 -2.90 -1.11 9.00
CA VAL A 36 -1.94 -1.96 8.31
C VAL A 36 -1.39 -1.21 7.12
N GLN A 37 -0.09 -1.25 6.96
CA GLN A 37 0.56 -0.79 5.74
C GLN A 37 0.71 -2.00 4.83
N LEU A 38 -0.09 -2.04 3.77
CA LEU A 38 0.00 -3.08 2.76
C LEU A 38 0.96 -2.61 1.69
N GLU A 39 1.93 -3.45 1.36
CA GLU A 39 2.89 -3.17 0.29
C GLU A 39 2.86 -4.30 -0.72
N LEU A 40 2.71 -3.95 -1.99
CA LEU A 40 2.67 -4.92 -3.09
C LEU A 40 3.64 -4.47 -4.18
N TYR A 41 4.33 -5.41 -4.79
CA TYR A 41 5.31 -5.09 -5.82
C TYR A 41 5.32 -6.17 -6.91
N ASP A 42 5.66 -5.77 -8.13
CA ASP A 42 5.69 -6.68 -9.28
C ASP A 42 7.10 -6.92 -9.83
N ALA A 43 8.12 -6.45 -9.15
CA ALA A 43 9.50 -6.68 -9.51
C ALA A 43 10.35 -6.82 -8.25
N GLU A 44 11.43 -7.59 -8.33
CA GLU A 44 12.36 -7.69 -7.21
C GLU A 44 13.10 -6.37 -7.03
N PRO A 45 13.47 -6.02 -5.79
CA PRO A 45 14.29 -4.83 -5.58
C PRO A 45 15.60 -4.91 -6.35
N ASP A 46 16.00 -3.80 -6.93
CA ASP A 46 17.30 -3.71 -7.58
C ASP A 46 18.40 -3.98 -6.54
N PRO A 47 19.31 -4.93 -6.78
CA PRO A 47 20.35 -5.26 -5.81
C PRO A 47 21.25 -4.09 -5.40
N GLU A 48 21.43 -3.13 -6.30
CA GLU A 48 22.31 -1.99 -6.03
C GLU A 48 21.59 -0.84 -5.33
N MET A 49 20.34 -0.56 -5.73
CA MET A 49 19.60 0.61 -5.24
C MET A 49 18.50 0.28 -4.23
N GLY A 50 18.11 -0.99 -4.14
CA GLY A 50 16.99 -1.37 -3.31
C GLY A 50 15.63 -0.91 -3.82
N THR A 51 15.57 -0.32 -5.00
CA THR A 51 14.35 0.24 -5.58
C THR A 51 13.61 -0.83 -6.35
N ILE A 52 12.28 -0.82 -6.29
CA ILE A 52 11.44 -1.67 -7.13
C ILE A 52 11.40 -1.05 -8.52
N LEU A 53 11.95 -1.74 -9.51
CA LEU A 53 11.93 -1.27 -10.90
C LEU A 53 10.68 -1.81 -11.59
N GLY A 54 9.55 -1.29 -11.20
CA GLY A 54 8.23 -1.71 -11.65
C GLY A 54 7.17 -0.95 -10.89
N ASN A 55 6.07 -1.62 -10.60
CA ASN A 55 4.96 -1.03 -9.84
C ASN A 55 5.08 -1.42 -8.36
N PHE A 56 4.94 -0.43 -7.51
CA PHE A 56 4.91 -0.59 -6.06
C PHE A 56 3.68 0.12 -5.53
N LEU A 57 2.83 -0.61 -4.79
CA LEU A 57 1.66 -0.05 -4.14
C LEU A 57 1.88 -0.02 -2.64
N LYS A 58 1.52 1.10 -2.03
CA LYS A 58 1.42 1.22 -0.59
C LYS A 58 -0.01 1.61 -0.26
N ILE A 59 -0.67 0.83 0.59
CA ILE A 59 -2.07 1.04 0.94
C ILE A 59 -2.17 1.13 2.46
N LYS A 60 -2.84 2.17 2.95
CA LYS A 60 -3.12 2.29 4.38
C LYS A 60 -4.52 1.77 4.65
N MET A 61 -4.63 0.67 5.38
CA MET A 61 -5.89 -0.04 5.63
C MET A 61 -6.23 -0.01 7.11
N PHE A 62 -7.47 0.34 7.45
CA PHE A 62 -7.92 0.37 8.83
C PHE A 62 -8.53 -0.97 9.23
N ILE A 63 -8.13 -1.46 10.39
CA ILE A 63 -8.62 -2.70 10.97
C ILE A 63 -8.87 -2.47 12.47
N PRO A 64 -9.58 -3.38 13.16
CA PRO A 64 -9.68 -3.27 14.61
C PRO A 64 -8.29 -3.31 15.26
N ILE A 65 -8.13 -2.60 16.36
CA ILE A 65 -6.90 -2.66 17.14
C ILE A 65 -6.72 -4.11 17.60
N GLN A 66 -5.51 -4.62 17.39
CA GLN A 66 -5.19 -6.01 17.74
C GLN A 66 -4.77 -6.10 19.20
N THR A 67 -5.39 -7.02 19.93
CA THR A 67 -5.05 -7.30 21.33
C THR A 67 -4.08 -8.46 21.45
N GLU A 68 -3.89 -9.21 20.36
CA GLU A 68 -2.97 -10.33 20.28
C GLU A 68 -1.99 -10.09 19.13
N LYS A 69 -0.98 -10.93 19.02
CA LYS A 69 -0.01 -10.81 17.95
C LYS A 69 -0.69 -10.88 16.58
N PHE A 70 -0.35 -9.97 15.70
CA PHE A 70 -0.88 -9.92 14.34
C PHE A 70 -0.18 -10.99 13.49
N THR A 71 -0.90 -12.05 13.16
CA THR A 71 -0.34 -13.19 12.41
C THR A 71 -0.97 -13.37 11.04
N SER A 72 -2.07 -12.69 10.78
CA SER A 72 -2.72 -12.74 9.48
C SER A 72 -3.58 -11.50 9.29
N MET A 73 -3.75 -11.10 8.05
CA MET A 73 -4.65 -10.02 7.69
C MET A 73 -6.09 -10.54 7.76
N PRO A 74 -7.03 -9.80 8.34
CA PRO A 74 -8.44 -10.19 8.22
C PRO A 74 -8.82 -10.31 6.76
N SER A 75 -9.62 -11.31 6.41
CA SER A 75 -10.16 -11.39 5.06
C SER A 75 -11.32 -10.41 4.91
N GLY A 76 -11.51 -9.90 3.71
CA GLY A 76 -12.59 -8.97 3.43
C GLY A 76 -12.23 -8.00 2.33
N THR A 77 -13.04 -6.96 2.22
CA THR A 77 -12.87 -5.92 1.22
C THR A 77 -12.77 -4.57 1.91
N TRP A 78 -11.74 -3.82 1.56
CA TRP A 78 -11.52 -2.45 2.03
C TRP A 78 -11.85 -1.50 0.90
N LYS A 79 -12.62 -0.47 1.22
CA LYS A 79 -13.03 0.54 0.25
C LYS A 79 -12.16 1.78 0.46
N LEU A 80 -11.59 2.30 -0.62
CA LEU A 80 -10.86 3.56 -0.58
C LEU A 80 -11.85 4.70 -0.39
N ASN A 81 -11.87 5.29 0.79
CA ASN A 81 -12.66 6.48 1.08
C ASN A 81 -12.14 7.16 2.34
N ALA A 82 -12.53 8.40 2.54
CA ALA A 82 -12.00 9.24 3.62
C ALA A 82 -12.73 9.07 4.95
N SER A 83 -13.64 8.11 5.08
CA SER A 83 -14.45 7.97 6.30
C SER A 83 -13.68 7.47 7.51
N ALA A 84 -12.54 6.79 7.31
CA ALA A 84 -11.70 6.25 8.39
C ALA A 84 -12.48 5.33 9.32
N ASP A 85 -13.09 4.30 8.73
CA ASP A 85 -13.79 3.23 9.45
C ASP A 85 -13.07 1.91 9.23
N GLU A 86 -13.41 0.90 10.03
CA GLU A 86 -12.95 -0.45 9.71
C GLU A 86 -13.37 -0.82 8.29
N ASN A 87 -12.51 -1.54 7.59
CA ASN A 87 -12.74 -1.93 6.19
C ASN A 87 -12.75 -0.75 5.22
N THR A 88 -12.10 0.34 5.58
CA THR A 88 -11.76 1.40 4.63
C THR A 88 -10.25 1.52 4.52
N ALA A 89 -9.80 2.04 3.38
CA ALA A 89 -8.40 2.37 3.15
C ALA A 89 -8.31 3.88 2.95
N GLU A 90 -7.28 4.48 3.52
CA GLU A 90 -7.11 5.93 3.44
C GLU A 90 -6.67 6.33 2.04
N PRO A 91 -7.37 7.28 1.40
CA PRO A 91 -6.93 7.77 0.10
C PRO A 91 -5.57 8.44 0.17
N GLY A 92 -4.91 8.56 -0.97
CA GLY A 92 -3.65 9.27 -1.05
C GLY A 92 -3.84 10.77 -1.02
N TYR A 93 -2.94 11.45 -0.32
CA TYR A 93 -2.95 12.91 -0.20
C TYR A 93 -1.56 13.45 -0.50
N ASP A 94 -1.51 14.59 -1.14
CA ASP A 94 -0.25 15.29 -1.37
C ASP A 94 0.31 15.74 -0.02
N SER A 95 1.49 15.26 0.32
CA SER A 95 2.14 15.56 1.59
C SER A 95 3.03 16.80 1.54
N GLY A 96 3.25 17.36 0.35
CA GLY A 96 4.25 18.40 0.16
C GLY A 96 5.67 17.85 0.08
N GLU A 97 5.83 16.54 0.17
CA GLU A 97 7.12 15.86 0.08
C GLU A 97 7.15 14.96 -1.17
N ASP A 98 8.20 14.18 -1.33
CA ASP A 98 8.40 13.36 -2.53
C ASP A 98 7.31 12.31 -2.72
N LEU A 99 6.83 11.73 -1.62
CA LEU A 99 5.79 10.71 -1.68
C LEU A 99 4.53 11.17 -0.95
N PRO A 100 3.34 10.76 -1.43
CA PRO A 100 2.09 11.09 -0.75
C PRO A 100 1.98 10.39 0.61
N THR A 101 1.03 10.82 1.41
CA THR A 101 0.54 10.04 2.54
C THR A 101 -0.67 9.22 2.10
N GLY A 102 -1.05 8.23 2.91
CA GLY A 102 -2.17 7.36 2.59
C GLY A 102 -1.80 6.31 1.56
N SER A 103 -2.66 6.11 0.57
CA SER A 103 -2.51 5.02 -0.41
C SER A 103 -2.07 5.57 -1.76
N TYR A 104 -1.05 4.95 -2.33
CA TYR A 104 -0.51 5.43 -3.61
C TYR A 104 0.19 4.30 -4.36
N VAL A 105 0.46 4.54 -5.63
CA VAL A 105 1.24 3.66 -6.49
C VAL A 105 2.44 4.43 -7.05
N VAL A 106 3.58 3.77 -7.08
CA VAL A 106 4.81 4.29 -7.68
C VAL A 106 5.19 3.36 -8.82
N GLN A 107 5.42 3.92 -9.99
CA GLN A 107 5.87 3.17 -11.16
C GLN A 107 7.25 3.67 -11.56
N THR A 108 8.23 2.81 -11.43
CA THR A 108 9.62 3.15 -11.75
C THR A 108 10.02 2.43 -13.02
N SER A 109 10.67 3.14 -13.94
CA SER A 109 11.13 2.56 -15.19
C SER A 109 12.19 1.50 -14.95
N SER A 110 12.38 0.61 -15.93
CA SER A 110 13.31 -0.52 -15.78
C SER A 110 14.77 -0.09 -15.57
N ASP A 111 15.13 1.10 -15.99
CA ASP A 111 16.47 1.64 -15.78
C ASP A 111 16.56 2.56 -14.55
N GLY A 112 15.44 2.75 -13.84
CA GLY A 112 15.39 3.58 -12.65
C GLY A 112 15.43 5.08 -12.92
N SER A 113 15.42 5.51 -14.16
CA SER A 113 15.62 6.93 -14.49
C SER A 113 14.37 7.78 -14.36
N THR A 114 13.18 7.16 -14.46
CA THR A 114 11.91 7.90 -14.35
C THR A 114 11.00 7.23 -13.34
N MET A 115 10.20 8.05 -12.69
CA MET A 115 9.24 7.60 -11.69
C MET A 115 7.91 8.30 -11.93
N LYS A 116 6.83 7.52 -11.95
CA LYS A 116 5.47 8.04 -12.04
C LYS A 116 4.73 7.71 -10.77
N LEU A 117 3.84 8.61 -10.36
CA LEU A 117 3.17 8.52 -9.08
C LEU A 117 1.67 8.67 -9.29
N GLY A 118 0.88 7.88 -8.56
CA GLY A 118 -0.57 8.02 -8.56
C GLY A 118 -1.11 7.90 -7.14
N MET A 119 -1.92 8.88 -6.73
CA MET A 119 -2.64 8.78 -5.45
C MET A 119 -3.93 8.02 -5.69
N LEU A 120 -4.18 7.01 -4.88
CA LEU A 120 -5.37 6.17 -5.02
C LEU A 120 -6.50 6.77 -4.19
N ASN A 121 -7.66 6.99 -4.79
CA ASN A 121 -8.78 7.62 -4.08
C ASN A 121 -10.11 6.93 -4.25
N GLN A 122 -10.21 5.90 -5.09
CA GLN A 122 -11.44 5.14 -5.30
C GLN A 122 -11.10 3.69 -5.54
N GLY A 123 -12.03 2.81 -5.23
CA GLY A 123 -11.91 1.40 -5.52
C GLY A 123 -11.82 0.55 -4.28
N THR A 124 -11.37 -0.68 -4.47
CA THR A 124 -11.38 -1.68 -3.41
C THR A 124 -10.09 -2.47 -3.38
N ILE A 125 -9.78 -2.94 -2.18
CA ILE A 125 -8.71 -3.90 -1.93
C ILE A 125 -9.36 -5.10 -1.26
N THR A 126 -9.22 -6.29 -1.85
CA THR A 126 -9.78 -7.51 -1.29
C THR A 126 -8.65 -8.41 -0.83
N VAL A 127 -8.76 -8.90 0.41
CA VAL A 127 -7.83 -9.89 0.95
C VAL A 127 -8.64 -11.17 1.18
N THR A 128 -8.16 -12.27 0.61
CA THR A 128 -8.83 -13.57 0.76
C THR A 128 -8.38 -14.26 2.05
N GLU A 129 -9.08 -15.33 2.42
CA GLU A 129 -8.69 -16.13 3.58
C GLU A 129 -7.30 -16.74 3.40
N ASP A 130 -6.89 -17.01 2.16
CA ASP A 130 -5.56 -17.51 1.84
C ASP A 130 -4.50 -16.40 1.82
N GLN A 131 -4.87 -15.19 2.21
CA GLN A 131 -3.97 -14.03 2.25
C GLN A 131 -3.50 -13.59 0.86
N HIS A 132 -4.30 -13.85 -0.17
CA HIS A 132 -4.10 -13.31 -1.51
C HIS A 132 -4.78 -11.95 -1.60
N VAL A 133 -4.36 -11.12 -2.54
CA VAL A 133 -4.85 -9.74 -2.63
C VAL A 133 -5.32 -9.43 -4.05
N VAL A 134 -6.44 -8.74 -4.15
CA VAL A 134 -6.93 -8.20 -5.43
C VAL A 134 -7.11 -6.69 -5.26
N ILE A 135 -6.51 -5.93 -6.17
CA ILE A 135 -6.59 -4.47 -6.22
C ILE A 135 -7.45 -4.07 -7.42
N ASP A 136 -8.45 -3.24 -7.18
CA ASP A 136 -9.28 -2.66 -8.23
C ASP A 136 -9.52 -1.20 -7.84
N ALA A 137 -8.60 -0.34 -8.23
CA ALA A 137 -8.56 1.03 -7.75
C ALA A 137 -8.40 2.03 -8.89
N TYR A 138 -8.57 3.30 -8.56
CA TYR A 138 -8.41 4.41 -9.50
C TYR A 138 -7.65 5.54 -8.81
N THR A 139 -6.82 6.22 -9.58
CA THR A 139 -6.10 7.39 -9.09
C THR A 139 -7.01 8.61 -9.06
N THR A 140 -6.51 9.70 -8.48
CA THR A 140 -7.23 10.97 -8.47
C THR A 140 -7.48 11.51 -9.89
N GLU A 141 -6.68 11.09 -10.86
CA GLU A 141 -6.86 11.44 -12.27
C GLU A 141 -7.80 10.48 -13.01
N GLY A 142 -8.34 9.49 -12.31
CA GLY A 142 -9.25 8.51 -12.91
C GLY A 142 -8.55 7.37 -13.63
N ILE A 143 -7.26 7.20 -13.45
CA ILE A 143 -6.51 6.14 -14.10
C ILE A 143 -6.69 4.83 -13.31
N SER A 144 -7.02 3.75 -14.03
CA SER A 144 -7.24 2.44 -13.45
C SER A 144 -5.93 1.83 -12.94
N VAL A 145 -5.96 1.28 -11.73
CA VAL A 145 -4.83 0.54 -11.15
C VAL A 145 -5.38 -0.79 -10.65
N LYS A 146 -5.06 -1.86 -11.39
CA LYS A 146 -5.53 -3.21 -11.09
C LYS A 146 -4.36 -4.15 -10.94
N GLY A 147 -4.50 -5.11 -10.04
CA GLY A 147 -3.50 -6.13 -9.86
C GLY A 147 -3.93 -7.20 -8.90
N ASN A 148 -3.19 -8.30 -8.89
CA ASN A 148 -3.46 -9.36 -7.93
C ASN A 148 -2.15 -9.99 -7.47
N LEU A 149 -2.20 -10.48 -6.24
CA LEU A 149 -1.14 -11.29 -5.66
C LEU A 149 -1.72 -12.68 -5.41
N ASN A 150 -1.20 -13.69 -6.11
CA ASN A 150 -1.70 -15.06 -6.02
C ASN A 150 -0.83 -15.93 -5.13
N LYS A 151 -0.26 -15.34 -4.10
CA LYS A 151 0.45 -16.07 -3.05
C LYS A 151 0.23 -15.34 -1.72
N PRO A 152 0.48 -16.01 -0.59
CA PRO A 152 0.19 -15.39 0.70
C PRO A 152 1.05 -14.16 0.97
N LEU A 153 0.43 -13.16 1.61
CA LEU A 153 1.15 -12.00 2.12
C LEU A 153 2.13 -12.42 3.20
N GLU A 154 3.27 -11.76 3.25
CA GLU A 154 4.12 -11.81 4.42
C GLU A 154 3.51 -10.93 5.50
N ILE A 155 3.59 -11.37 6.75
CA ILE A 155 2.95 -10.69 7.87
C ILE A 155 4.01 -10.19 8.83
N LEU A 156 3.91 -8.90 9.17
CA LEU A 156 4.78 -8.28 10.16
C LEU A 156 3.93 -7.58 11.22
N ASP A 157 4.28 -7.80 12.48
CA ASP A 157 3.61 -7.13 13.58
C ASP A 157 4.58 -6.13 14.21
N LEU A 158 4.36 -4.86 13.92
CA LEU A 158 5.15 -3.77 14.50
C LEU A 158 4.33 -2.92 15.47
N GLY A 159 3.11 -3.36 15.79
CA GLY A 159 2.19 -2.63 16.66
C GLY A 159 2.19 -3.07 18.11
N GLY A 160 3.14 -3.91 18.52
CA GLY A 160 3.13 -4.55 19.83
C GLY A 160 3.60 -3.72 21.01
N GLY A 161 3.66 -2.41 20.91
CA GLY A 161 3.95 -1.54 22.04
C GLY A 161 5.43 -1.36 22.38
N GLU A 162 6.30 -2.21 21.91
CA GLU A 162 7.74 -2.13 22.13
C GLU A 162 8.50 -1.79 20.85
N VAL A 163 7.80 -1.22 19.90
CA VAL A 163 8.40 -0.87 18.64
C VAL A 163 9.26 0.37 18.80
N ASP A 164 10.49 0.31 18.29
CA ASP A 164 11.37 1.45 18.27
C ASP A 164 10.94 2.38 17.12
N ASP A 165 10.44 3.56 17.47
CA ASP A 165 9.95 4.54 16.51
C ASP A 165 11.04 4.99 15.53
N SER A 166 12.30 4.84 15.87
CA SER A 166 13.39 5.23 14.98
C SER A 166 13.47 4.36 13.72
N GLN A 167 12.70 3.30 13.65
CA GLN A 167 12.67 2.43 12.48
C GLN A 167 11.68 2.86 11.40
N TYR A 168 10.99 3.97 11.63
CA TYR A 168 9.96 4.44 10.68
C TYR A 168 10.30 5.79 10.08
#